data_faf1c3986078950f6c98f3847e4f1f1c
#
_entry.id   faf1c3986078950f6c98f3847e4f1f1c
#
_cell.length_a   1.000
_cell.length_b   1.000
_cell.length_c   1.000
_cell.angle_alpha   90.00
_cell.angle_beta   90.00
_cell.angle_gamma   90.00
#
_symmetry.space_group_name_H-M   'P 1'
#
loop_
_entity.id
_entity.type
_entity.pdbx_description
1 polymer ?
#
loop_
_entity_poly.entity_id
_entity_poly.type
_entity_poly.pdbx_seq_one_letter_code
_entity_poly.pdbx_strand_id
1 'polypeptide(L)'
;SIRELLQDLPLPTKIAESKSKILLSLNNVSVKYDAKYALSNISFEIKRGEVVALMGRNGAGKSSLLRSAVGQSPIISGTVLINGIDPVKLTGKNLIRHVGYVPQEPGDLLYGQSVKAECELADNDNGVPVGTTQRIYENLMAIPNLNAHPRDLSEGQRLGLALSVILSANPDLIILDEPTRGLDYVAKNKLIKILQKLVVDSNQARSVVIATHDVELVAEVAERVIFLAEGEIVANGPTREVLTSSPAFAPQVTKVLAPAAWLTVSEVVAALDRNAI
;
A
#
# COMPACT_ATOMS: atom_id res chain seq x y z
N SER A 1 -29.96 17.82 -12.43
CA SER A 1 -29.20 16.57 -12.55
C SER A 1 -28.30 16.35 -11.33
N ILE A 2 -27.81 15.12 -11.09
CA ILE A 2 -26.88 14.84 -9.96
C ILE A 2 -25.61 15.69 -10.05
N ARG A 3 -25.16 16.04 -11.26
CA ARG A 3 -24.03 16.96 -11.49
C ARG A 3 -24.28 18.36 -10.94
N GLU A 4 -25.46 18.91 -11.17
CA GLU A 4 -25.84 20.24 -10.66
C GLU A 4 -25.89 20.27 -9.14
N LEU A 5 -26.46 19.22 -8.52
CA LEU A 5 -26.50 19.07 -7.06
C LEU A 5 -25.11 19.00 -6.43
N LEU A 6 -24.14 18.40 -7.12
CA LEU A 6 -22.78 18.20 -6.60
C LEU A 6 -21.83 19.38 -6.88
N GLN A 7 -22.16 20.30 -7.79
CA GLN A 7 -21.30 21.45 -8.14
C GLN A 7 -21.09 22.41 -6.97
N ASP A 8 -22.11 22.61 -6.16
CA ASP A 8 -22.09 23.57 -5.05
C ASP A 8 -21.71 22.93 -3.71
N LEU A 9 -21.53 21.59 -3.67
CA LEU A 9 -21.17 20.89 -2.45
C LEU A 9 -19.65 20.97 -2.20
N PRO A 10 -19.24 21.23 -0.94
CA PRO A 10 -17.83 21.27 -0.60
C PRO A 10 -17.20 19.87 -0.76
N LEU A 11 -16.05 19.84 -1.43
CA LEU A 11 -15.25 18.63 -1.54
C LEU A 11 -14.76 18.20 -0.15
N PRO A 12 -14.72 16.90 0.14
CA PRO A 12 -14.20 16.42 1.40
C PRO A 12 -12.73 16.81 1.56
N THR A 13 -12.45 17.52 2.65
CA THR A 13 -11.09 17.88 3.03
C THR A 13 -10.60 16.78 3.98
N LYS A 14 -9.67 15.95 3.54
CA LYS A 14 -8.91 15.11 4.49
C LYS A 14 -8.00 16.07 5.25
N ILE A 15 -8.33 16.36 6.52
CA ILE A 15 -7.46 17.10 7.43
C ILE A 15 -6.27 16.18 7.70
N ALA A 16 -5.14 16.45 7.07
CA ALA A 16 -3.90 15.79 7.41
C ALA A 16 -3.52 16.26 8.82
N GLU A 17 -3.72 15.42 9.82
CA GLU A 17 -3.06 15.62 11.12
C GLU A 17 -1.56 15.80 10.86
N SER A 18 -0.94 16.72 11.59
CA SER A 18 0.49 17.02 11.44
C SER A 18 1.33 15.80 11.82
N LYS A 19 1.52 14.89 10.88
CA LYS A 19 2.39 13.72 11.00
C LYS A 19 3.84 14.21 11.00
N SER A 20 4.46 14.30 12.18
CA SER A 20 5.76 14.96 12.35
C SER A 20 6.97 14.03 12.21
N LYS A 21 6.81 12.72 12.47
CA LYS A 21 7.94 11.78 12.52
C LYS A 21 8.14 11.06 11.19
N ILE A 22 9.34 11.23 10.61
CA ILE A 22 9.76 10.51 9.41
C ILE A 22 9.94 9.04 9.75
N LEU A 23 9.34 8.15 8.95
CA LEU A 23 9.47 6.71 9.07
C LEU A 23 10.43 6.15 8.02
N LEU A 24 10.26 6.54 6.75
CA LEU A 24 11.12 6.16 5.64
C LEU A 24 11.65 7.41 4.97
N SER A 25 12.95 7.48 4.72
CA SER A 25 13.55 8.54 3.91
C SER A 25 14.44 7.94 2.84
N LEU A 26 14.31 8.47 1.64
CA LEU A 26 15.22 8.25 0.52
C LEU A 26 15.86 9.59 0.17
N ASN A 27 17.17 9.61 0.00
CA ASN A 27 17.92 10.81 -0.33
C ASN A 27 18.88 10.52 -1.49
N ASN A 28 18.60 11.11 -2.66
CA ASN A 28 19.38 11.00 -3.90
C ASN A 28 19.65 9.55 -4.32
N VAL A 29 18.68 8.66 -4.13
CA VAL A 29 18.82 7.23 -4.39
C VAL A 29 18.81 6.95 -5.88
N SER A 30 19.84 6.26 -6.36
CA SER A 30 19.89 5.72 -7.72
C SER A 30 20.15 4.21 -7.68
N VAL A 31 19.41 3.49 -8.53
CA VAL A 31 19.50 2.03 -8.68
C VAL A 31 19.81 1.68 -10.12
N LYS A 32 20.73 0.77 -10.34
CA LYS A 32 21.12 0.35 -11.67
C LYS A 32 21.18 -1.18 -11.75
N TYR A 33 20.61 -1.72 -12.80
CA TYR A 33 20.74 -3.13 -13.17
C TYR A 33 21.49 -3.18 -14.52
N ASP A 34 22.63 -3.85 -14.52
CA ASP A 34 23.56 -3.89 -15.67
C ASP A 34 23.89 -2.46 -16.16
N ALA A 35 23.52 -2.12 -17.39
CA ALA A 35 23.77 -0.81 -17.99
C ALA A 35 22.62 0.18 -17.82
N LYS A 36 21.44 -0.26 -17.31
CA LYS A 36 20.22 0.56 -17.27
C LYS A 36 19.90 1.07 -15.87
N TYR A 37 19.67 2.37 -15.75
CA TYR A 37 19.09 2.93 -14.52
C TYR A 37 17.64 2.51 -14.37
N ALA A 38 17.30 1.95 -13.22
CA ALA A 38 15.94 1.68 -12.79
C ALA A 38 15.38 2.82 -11.96
N LEU A 39 16.26 3.55 -11.25
CA LEU A 39 15.94 4.75 -10.48
C LEU A 39 17.09 5.75 -10.64
N SER A 40 16.74 7.03 -10.78
CA SER A 40 17.68 8.14 -10.91
C SER A 40 17.34 9.23 -9.91
N ASN A 41 18.24 9.46 -8.96
CA ASN A 41 18.20 10.59 -8.03
C ASN A 41 16.87 10.75 -7.26
N ILE A 42 16.32 9.65 -6.74
CA ILE A 42 15.04 9.63 -6.03
C ILE A 42 15.21 10.19 -4.62
N SER A 43 14.39 11.18 -4.29
CA SER A 43 14.33 11.77 -2.94
C SER A 43 12.88 11.99 -2.50
N PHE A 44 12.49 11.38 -1.39
CA PHE A 44 11.22 11.64 -0.70
C PHE A 44 11.23 11.06 0.71
N GLU A 45 10.24 11.44 1.50
CA GLU A 45 10.03 10.95 2.86
C GLU A 45 8.62 10.40 3.02
N ILE A 46 8.45 9.44 3.89
CA ILE A 46 7.15 8.94 4.35
C ILE A 46 7.07 9.14 5.86
N LYS A 47 5.99 9.74 6.31
CA LYS A 47 5.72 10.01 7.72
C LYS A 47 4.94 8.87 8.35
N ARG A 48 5.05 8.71 9.68
CA ARG A 48 4.29 7.70 10.41
C ARG A 48 2.78 7.89 10.23
N GLY A 49 2.07 6.78 10.00
CA GLY A 49 0.64 6.76 9.78
C GLY A 49 0.20 7.32 8.42
N GLU A 50 1.12 7.55 7.47
CA GLU A 50 0.80 8.03 6.13
C GLU A 50 0.51 6.87 5.18
N VAL A 51 -0.49 7.02 4.31
CA VAL A 51 -0.76 6.11 3.18
C VAL A 51 -0.30 6.78 1.90
N VAL A 52 0.71 6.22 1.28
CA VAL A 52 1.31 6.74 0.04
C VAL A 52 1.09 5.75 -1.09
N ALA A 53 0.53 6.22 -2.19
CA ALA A 53 0.49 5.45 -3.42
C ALA A 53 1.69 5.80 -4.32
N LEU A 54 2.37 4.77 -4.78
CA LEU A 54 3.43 4.85 -5.77
C LEU A 54 2.84 4.45 -7.13
N MET A 55 2.58 5.41 -7.98
CA MET A 55 2.00 5.22 -9.30
C MET A 55 3.03 5.32 -10.42
N GLY A 56 2.69 4.80 -11.59
CA GLY A 56 3.52 4.86 -12.78
C GLY A 56 3.30 3.66 -13.68
N ARG A 57 3.72 3.76 -14.93
CA ARG A 57 3.60 2.68 -15.92
C ARG A 57 4.46 1.47 -15.53
N ASN A 58 4.20 0.32 -16.16
CA ASN A 58 5.07 -0.84 -16.03
C ASN A 58 6.49 -0.48 -16.49
N GLY A 59 7.49 -0.88 -15.70
CA GLY A 59 8.88 -0.50 -15.97
C GLY A 59 9.31 0.89 -15.48
N ALA A 60 8.43 1.68 -14.86
CA ALA A 60 8.79 3.01 -14.32
C ALA A 60 9.73 2.99 -13.11
N GLY A 61 10.03 1.82 -12.54
CA GLY A 61 10.93 1.70 -11.38
C GLY A 61 10.22 1.42 -10.05
N LYS A 62 8.88 1.27 -10.01
CA LYS A 62 8.11 1.07 -8.76
C LYS A 62 8.67 -0.06 -7.89
N SER A 63 8.74 -1.28 -8.42
CA SER A 63 9.24 -2.43 -7.63
C SER A 63 10.71 -2.28 -7.23
N SER A 64 11.54 -1.62 -8.05
CA SER A 64 12.92 -1.29 -7.67
C SER A 64 12.97 -0.33 -6.48
N LEU A 65 12.07 0.66 -6.45
CA LEU A 65 11.93 1.58 -5.35
C LEU A 65 11.49 0.88 -4.07
N LEU A 66 10.45 0.03 -4.15
CA LEU A 66 9.98 -0.74 -3.00
C LEU A 66 11.05 -1.68 -2.45
N ARG A 67 11.79 -2.37 -3.33
CA ARG A 67 12.92 -3.22 -2.94
C ARG A 67 14.07 -2.44 -2.33
N SER A 68 14.28 -1.18 -2.74
CA SER A 68 15.26 -0.31 -2.10
C SER A 68 14.91 -0.02 -0.64
N ALA A 69 13.61 0.18 -0.36
CA ALA A 69 13.12 0.42 1.00
C ALA A 69 13.33 -0.78 1.94
N VAL A 70 13.45 -2.00 1.41
CA VAL A 70 13.74 -3.22 2.19
C VAL A 70 15.19 -3.71 2.05
N GLY A 71 16.08 -2.90 1.47
CA GLY A 71 17.49 -3.23 1.34
C GLY A 71 17.81 -4.30 0.29
N GLN A 72 16.89 -4.57 -0.66
CA GLN A 72 17.03 -5.63 -1.68
C GLN A 72 17.40 -5.12 -3.08
N SER A 73 17.65 -3.83 -3.24
CA SER A 73 18.09 -3.25 -4.52
C SER A 73 19.55 -2.86 -4.50
N PRO A 74 20.27 -2.98 -5.64
CA PRO A 74 21.67 -2.55 -5.76
C PRO A 74 21.73 -1.02 -5.87
N ILE A 75 21.71 -0.34 -4.73
CA ILE A 75 21.83 1.12 -4.65
C ILE A 75 23.25 1.51 -5.02
N ILE A 76 23.41 2.37 -6.03
CA ILE A 76 24.72 2.84 -6.50
C ILE A 76 25.05 4.25 -5.96
N SER A 77 24.06 5.02 -5.55
CA SER A 77 24.23 6.31 -4.87
C SER A 77 23.05 6.63 -3.99
N GLY A 78 23.25 7.52 -3.04
CA GLY A 78 22.23 7.98 -2.11
C GLY A 78 22.10 7.10 -0.87
N THR A 79 21.06 7.38 -0.06
CA THR A 79 20.80 6.68 1.21
C THR A 79 19.32 6.36 1.36
N VAL A 80 19.04 5.20 1.97
CA VAL A 80 17.70 4.80 2.40
C VAL A 80 17.74 4.54 3.89
N LEU A 81 16.81 5.15 4.64
CA LEU A 81 16.71 4.95 6.08
C LEU A 81 15.27 4.64 6.48
N ILE A 82 15.08 3.60 7.30
CA ILE A 82 13.81 3.30 7.97
C ILE A 82 14.02 3.52 9.47
N ASN A 83 13.20 4.37 10.09
CA ASN A 83 13.41 4.79 11.47
C ASN A 83 14.84 5.31 11.75
N GLY A 84 15.49 5.89 10.75
CA GLY A 84 16.89 6.34 10.85
C GLY A 84 17.94 5.24 10.70
N ILE A 85 17.55 3.99 10.39
CA ILE A 85 18.44 2.84 10.24
C ILE A 85 18.47 2.43 8.77
N ASP A 86 19.67 2.16 8.26
CA ASP A 86 19.87 1.60 6.92
C ASP A 86 19.32 0.16 6.87
N PRO A 87 18.32 -0.14 6.01
CA PRO A 87 17.68 -1.45 5.95
C PRO A 87 18.66 -2.59 5.59
N VAL A 88 19.76 -2.31 4.88
CA VAL A 88 20.79 -3.30 4.57
C VAL A 88 21.50 -3.81 5.83
N LYS A 89 21.55 -3.01 6.90
CA LYS A 89 22.13 -3.39 8.21
C LYS A 89 21.17 -4.20 9.08
N LEU A 90 19.90 -4.27 8.69
CA LEU A 90 18.88 -5.03 9.39
C LEU A 90 18.72 -6.40 8.72
N THR A 91 18.62 -7.46 9.48
CA THR A 91 18.45 -8.83 8.97
C THR A 91 17.33 -9.57 9.68
N GLY A 92 16.65 -10.47 8.96
CA GLY A 92 15.64 -11.38 9.50
C GLY A 92 14.58 -10.67 10.34
N LYS A 93 14.40 -11.12 11.58
CA LYS A 93 13.38 -10.62 12.53
C LYS A 93 13.49 -9.13 12.83
N ASN A 94 14.69 -8.54 12.72
CA ASN A 94 14.86 -7.12 12.99
C ASN A 94 14.31 -6.28 11.82
N LEU A 95 14.52 -6.69 10.58
CA LEU A 95 14.01 -5.97 9.41
C LEU A 95 12.47 -6.01 9.36
N ILE A 96 11.87 -7.20 9.56
CA ILE A 96 10.41 -7.37 9.41
C ILE A 96 9.59 -6.58 10.44
N ARG A 97 10.18 -6.23 11.59
CA ARG A 97 9.55 -5.33 12.58
C ARG A 97 9.50 -3.88 12.14
N HIS A 98 10.39 -3.47 11.25
CA HIS A 98 10.40 -2.12 10.69
C HIS A 98 9.59 -2.04 9.41
N VAL A 99 9.70 -3.06 8.54
CA VAL A 99 9.05 -3.08 7.24
C VAL A 99 8.59 -4.47 6.84
N GLY A 100 7.32 -4.60 6.50
CA GLY A 100 6.75 -5.79 5.86
C GLY A 100 6.54 -5.51 4.38
N TYR A 101 7.01 -6.39 3.51
CA TYR A 101 6.88 -6.28 2.07
C TYR A 101 6.08 -7.45 1.51
N VAL A 102 4.97 -7.15 0.85
CA VAL A 102 4.16 -8.10 0.09
C VAL A 102 4.45 -7.89 -1.40
N PRO A 103 5.10 -8.86 -2.06
CA PRO A 103 5.43 -8.77 -3.48
C PRO A 103 4.17 -8.92 -4.35
N GLN A 104 4.34 -8.66 -5.65
CA GLN A 104 3.29 -8.75 -6.66
C GLN A 104 2.64 -10.15 -6.75
N GLU A 105 3.39 -11.20 -6.43
CA GLU A 105 2.92 -12.57 -6.26
C GLU A 105 2.96 -12.91 -4.75
N PRO A 106 1.85 -12.77 -4.01
CA PRO A 106 1.83 -13.01 -2.56
C PRO A 106 2.23 -14.45 -2.18
N GLY A 107 2.05 -15.39 -3.10
CA GLY A 107 2.46 -16.78 -2.94
C GLY A 107 3.95 -16.99 -2.71
N ASP A 108 4.79 -16.04 -3.13
CA ASP A 108 6.25 -16.11 -2.92
C ASP A 108 6.65 -15.98 -1.44
N LEU A 109 5.73 -15.56 -0.59
CA LEU A 109 5.91 -15.48 0.86
C LEU A 109 5.42 -16.72 1.60
N LEU A 110 4.76 -17.65 0.92
CA LEU A 110 4.04 -18.78 1.53
C LEU A 110 4.76 -20.10 1.27
N TYR A 111 5.33 -20.69 2.31
CA TYR A 111 6.15 -21.89 2.23
C TYR A 111 5.51 -23.11 2.89
N GLY A 112 4.46 -22.92 3.70
CA GLY A 112 3.73 -23.98 4.41
C GLY A 112 2.99 -24.92 3.48
N GLN A 113 2.88 -26.19 3.87
CA GLN A 113 2.09 -27.21 3.13
C GLN A 113 0.58 -27.06 3.33
N SER A 114 0.17 -26.22 4.26
CA SER A 114 -1.23 -25.85 4.51
C SER A 114 -1.32 -24.46 5.11
N VAL A 115 -2.51 -23.84 5.07
CA VAL A 115 -2.80 -22.57 5.73
C VAL A 115 -2.42 -22.61 7.21
N LYS A 116 -2.75 -23.70 7.91
CA LYS A 116 -2.39 -23.90 9.32
C LYS A 116 -0.88 -23.91 9.51
N ALA A 117 -0.15 -24.71 8.73
CA ALA A 117 1.30 -24.80 8.82
C ALA A 117 1.98 -23.45 8.53
N GLU A 118 1.46 -22.68 7.56
CA GLU A 118 1.96 -21.34 7.27
C GLU A 118 1.79 -20.39 8.45
N CYS A 119 0.62 -20.40 9.09
CA CYS A 119 0.37 -19.58 10.28
C CYS A 119 1.28 -19.96 11.45
N GLU A 120 1.50 -21.26 11.69
CA GLU A 120 2.40 -21.76 12.75
C GLU A 120 3.86 -21.40 12.47
N LEU A 121 4.31 -21.48 11.20
CA LEU A 121 5.65 -21.03 10.79
C LEU A 121 5.84 -19.55 11.06
N ALA A 122 4.87 -18.72 10.64
CA ALA A 122 4.92 -17.27 10.86
C ALA A 122 4.94 -16.90 12.35
N ASP A 123 4.13 -17.57 13.18
CA ASP A 123 4.12 -17.35 14.64
C ASP A 123 5.49 -17.66 15.26
N ASN A 124 6.11 -18.78 14.86
CA ASN A 124 7.43 -19.17 15.34
C ASN A 124 8.52 -18.19 14.87
N ASP A 125 8.52 -17.84 13.59
CA ASP A 125 9.53 -16.94 12.99
C ASP A 125 9.45 -15.54 13.58
N ASN A 126 8.24 -15.03 13.84
CA ASN A 126 8.03 -13.72 14.42
C ASN A 126 8.14 -13.72 15.95
N GLY A 127 8.20 -14.89 16.58
CA GLY A 127 8.30 -15.05 18.04
C GLY A 127 7.04 -14.57 18.75
N VAL A 128 5.88 -14.82 18.17
CA VAL A 128 4.56 -14.47 18.72
C VAL A 128 3.83 -15.74 19.22
N PRO A 129 2.81 -15.58 20.09
CA PRO A 129 2.04 -16.73 20.56
C PRO A 129 1.38 -17.50 19.42
N VAL A 130 1.36 -18.83 19.54
CA VAL A 130 0.71 -19.73 18.57
C VAL A 130 -0.75 -19.33 18.35
N GLY A 131 -1.19 -19.31 17.09
CA GLY A 131 -2.53 -18.91 16.68
C GLY A 131 -2.69 -17.40 16.46
N THR A 132 -1.62 -16.60 16.61
CA THR A 132 -1.66 -15.15 16.36
C THR A 132 -1.91 -14.85 14.88
N THR A 133 -1.12 -15.43 13.99
CA THR A 133 -1.26 -15.25 12.52
C THR A 133 -2.61 -15.79 12.03
N GLN A 134 -3.05 -16.93 12.54
CA GLN A 134 -4.36 -17.47 12.20
C GLN A 134 -5.49 -16.51 12.58
N ARG A 135 -5.49 -15.94 13.79
CA ARG A 135 -6.48 -14.94 14.22
C ARG A 135 -6.48 -13.69 13.36
N ILE A 136 -5.30 -13.21 12.94
CA ILE A 136 -5.20 -12.09 12.01
C ILE A 136 -5.86 -12.47 10.68
N TYR A 137 -5.57 -13.65 10.14
CA TYR A 137 -6.17 -14.12 8.89
C TYR A 137 -7.69 -14.24 8.98
N GLU A 138 -8.22 -14.80 10.07
CA GLU A 138 -9.67 -14.89 10.34
C GLU A 138 -10.36 -13.52 10.39
N ASN A 139 -9.67 -12.52 10.93
CA ASN A 139 -10.18 -11.14 10.98
C ASN A 139 -10.12 -10.42 9.62
N LEU A 140 -9.17 -10.78 8.77
CA LEU A 140 -9.03 -10.17 7.44
C LEU A 140 -9.91 -10.87 6.40
N MET A 141 -9.97 -12.20 6.42
CA MET A 141 -10.61 -13.01 5.39
C MET A 141 -11.37 -14.19 6.00
N ALA A 142 -12.44 -14.62 5.32
CA ALA A 142 -13.06 -15.89 5.64
C ALA A 142 -12.08 -17.03 5.33
N ILE A 143 -11.86 -17.93 6.30
CA ILE A 143 -10.98 -19.09 6.14
C ILE A 143 -11.77 -20.22 5.49
N PRO A 144 -11.39 -20.66 4.29
CA PRO A 144 -12.11 -21.75 3.64
C PRO A 144 -11.79 -23.11 4.30
N ASN A 145 -10.50 -23.39 4.51
CA ASN A 145 -10.02 -24.64 5.08
C ASN A 145 -8.56 -24.47 5.55
N LEU A 146 -8.30 -24.70 6.82
CA LEU A 146 -6.94 -24.60 7.39
C LEU A 146 -5.98 -25.66 6.85
N ASN A 147 -6.49 -26.77 6.33
CA ASN A 147 -5.70 -27.84 5.72
C ASN A 147 -5.46 -27.63 4.22
N ALA A 148 -6.09 -26.62 3.61
CA ALA A 148 -5.85 -26.30 2.21
C ALA A 148 -4.40 -25.86 1.99
N HIS A 149 -3.80 -26.25 0.86
CA HIS A 149 -2.49 -25.74 0.47
C HIS A 149 -2.61 -24.27 0.05
N PRO A 150 -1.65 -23.38 0.37
CA PRO A 150 -1.72 -21.98 -0.03
C PRO A 150 -1.90 -21.73 -1.54
N ARG A 151 -1.42 -22.66 -2.38
CA ARG A 151 -1.60 -22.60 -3.84
C ARG A 151 -3.05 -22.82 -4.30
N ASP A 152 -3.87 -23.48 -3.50
CA ASP A 152 -5.27 -23.76 -3.80
C ASP A 152 -6.20 -22.62 -3.38
N LEU A 153 -5.66 -21.59 -2.74
CA LEU A 153 -6.39 -20.39 -2.35
C LEU A 153 -6.67 -19.48 -3.55
N SER A 154 -7.80 -18.77 -3.51
CA SER A 154 -8.03 -17.66 -4.44
C SER A 154 -6.99 -16.55 -4.22
N GLU A 155 -6.79 -15.68 -5.22
CA GLU A 155 -5.83 -14.56 -5.11
C GLU A 155 -6.10 -13.69 -3.87
N GLY A 156 -7.36 -13.37 -3.59
CA GLY A 156 -7.73 -12.58 -2.40
C GLY A 156 -7.44 -13.31 -1.08
N GLN A 157 -7.66 -14.62 -1.03
CA GLN A 157 -7.35 -15.43 0.15
C GLN A 157 -5.83 -15.56 0.34
N ARG A 158 -5.09 -15.73 -0.75
CA ARG A 158 -3.62 -15.81 -0.73
C ARG A 158 -3.00 -14.49 -0.29
N LEU A 159 -3.49 -13.37 -0.81
CA LEU A 159 -3.09 -12.03 -0.35
C LEU A 159 -3.40 -11.83 1.14
N GLY A 160 -4.60 -12.23 1.59
CA GLY A 160 -4.99 -12.15 3.00
C GLY A 160 -4.07 -12.97 3.91
N LEU A 161 -3.66 -14.18 3.49
CA LEU A 161 -2.72 -15.01 4.23
C LEU A 161 -1.33 -14.36 4.29
N ALA A 162 -0.79 -13.90 3.17
CA ALA A 162 0.49 -13.19 3.11
C ALA A 162 0.49 -11.92 3.98
N LEU A 163 -0.59 -11.13 3.94
CA LEU A 163 -0.77 -9.98 4.83
C LEU A 163 -0.78 -10.41 6.30
N SER A 164 -1.42 -11.52 6.65
CA SER A 164 -1.47 -12.01 8.03
C SER A 164 -0.10 -12.43 8.55
N VAL A 165 0.71 -13.08 7.71
CA VAL A 165 2.11 -13.41 8.00
C VAL A 165 2.93 -12.15 8.28
N ILE A 166 2.81 -11.14 7.44
CA ILE A 166 3.52 -9.87 7.62
C ILE A 166 3.03 -9.13 8.88
N LEU A 167 1.71 -9.04 9.07
CA LEU A 167 1.11 -8.31 10.19
C LEU A 167 1.40 -8.94 11.56
N SER A 168 1.66 -10.25 11.62
CA SER A 168 2.02 -10.92 12.88
C SER A 168 3.36 -10.44 13.45
N ALA A 169 4.28 -9.97 12.59
CA ALA A 169 5.53 -9.31 13.01
C ALA A 169 5.33 -7.87 13.51
N ASN A 170 4.14 -7.31 13.34
CA ASN A 170 3.77 -5.94 13.73
C ASN A 170 4.69 -4.84 13.17
N PRO A 171 4.86 -4.76 11.82
CA PRO A 171 5.76 -3.78 11.21
C PRO A 171 5.25 -2.33 11.34
N ASP A 172 6.17 -1.38 11.38
CA ASP A 172 5.87 0.07 11.33
C ASP A 172 5.40 0.51 9.93
N LEU A 173 5.99 -0.09 8.87
CA LEU A 173 5.72 0.18 7.47
C LEU A 173 5.25 -1.09 6.76
N ILE A 174 4.17 -1.00 6.01
CA ILE A 174 3.68 -2.08 5.14
C ILE A 174 3.84 -1.62 3.69
N ILE A 175 4.50 -2.41 2.89
CA ILE A 175 4.72 -2.18 1.46
C ILE A 175 3.97 -3.24 0.66
N LEU A 176 3.15 -2.81 -0.28
CA LEU A 176 2.35 -3.67 -1.15
C LEU A 176 2.69 -3.39 -2.62
N ASP A 177 3.10 -4.41 -3.36
CA ASP A 177 3.39 -4.29 -4.79
C ASP A 177 2.25 -4.89 -5.61
N GLU A 178 1.48 -4.03 -6.33
CA GLU A 178 0.32 -4.36 -7.16
C GLU A 178 -0.73 -5.27 -6.45
N PRO A 179 -1.20 -4.92 -5.24
CA PRO A 179 -2.01 -5.82 -4.41
C PRO A 179 -3.42 -6.09 -4.95
N THR A 180 -3.88 -5.37 -5.97
CA THR A 180 -5.19 -5.60 -6.61
C THR A 180 -5.13 -6.54 -7.80
N ARG A 181 -3.93 -7.00 -8.18
CA ARG A 181 -3.76 -7.89 -9.33
C ARG A 181 -4.48 -9.23 -9.09
N GLY A 182 -5.32 -9.63 -10.04
CA GLY A 182 -6.08 -10.88 -9.96
C GLY A 182 -7.24 -10.88 -8.96
N LEU A 183 -7.51 -9.76 -8.26
CA LEU A 183 -8.64 -9.66 -7.36
C LEU A 183 -9.93 -9.36 -8.12
N ASP A 184 -11.00 -10.03 -7.74
CA ASP A 184 -12.35 -9.62 -8.10
C ASP A 184 -12.79 -8.36 -7.32
N TYR A 185 -13.94 -7.81 -7.68
CA TYR A 185 -14.48 -6.60 -7.05
C TYR A 185 -14.73 -6.75 -5.54
N VAL A 186 -15.16 -7.93 -5.10
CA VAL A 186 -15.44 -8.21 -3.69
C VAL A 186 -14.15 -8.25 -2.88
N ALA A 187 -13.12 -8.95 -3.38
CA ALA A 187 -11.82 -9.03 -2.75
C ALA A 187 -11.12 -7.65 -2.72
N LYS A 188 -11.24 -6.85 -3.80
CA LYS A 188 -10.73 -5.48 -3.84
C LYS A 188 -11.38 -4.60 -2.77
N ASN A 189 -12.70 -4.65 -2.61
CA ASN A 189 -13.39 -3.88 -1.56
C ASN A 189 -12.99 -4.33 -0.15
N LYS A 190 -12.74 -5.62 0.05
CA LYS A 190 -12.19 -6.11 1.32
C LYS A 190 -10.80 -5.56 1.58
N LEU A 191 -9.92 -5.56 0.59
CA LEU A 191 -8.59 -5.00 0.69
C LEU A 191 -8.64 -3.51 1.09
N ILE A 192 -9.48 -2.71 0.44
CA ILE A 192 -9.69 -1.29 0.78
C ILE A 192 -10.02 -1.14 2.27
N LYS A 193 -11.00 -1.90 2.76
CA LYS A 193 -11.40 -1.86 4.18
C LYS A 193 -10.28 -2.28 5.14
N ILE A 194 -9.47 -3.27 4.75
CA ILE A 194 -8.31 -3.70 5.53
C ILE A 194 -7.29 -2.56 5.62
N LEU A 195 -6.94 -1.95 4.49
CA LEU A 195 -5.97 -0.85 4.43
C LEU A 195 -6.44 0.35 5.26
N GLN A 196 -7.71 0.73 5.15
CA GLN A 196 -8.30 1.80 5.95
C GLN A 196 -8.20 1.50 7.46
N LYS A 197 -8.48 0.27 7.91
CA LYS A 197 -8.36 -0.12 9.31
C LYS A 197 -6.92 -0.08 9.83
N LEU A 198 -5.94 -0.51 9.04
CA LEU A 198 -4.52 -0.54 9.43
C LEU A 198 -3.96 0.85 9.76
N VAL A 199 -4.53 1.89 9.18
CA VAL A 199 -4.08 3.28 9.36
C VAL A 199 -4.79 3.98 10.52
N VAL A 200 -6.07 3.64 10.74
CA VAL A 200 -6.91 4.30 11.77
C VAL A 200 -6.69 3.74 13.17
N ASP A 201 -6.03 2.58 13.31
CA ASP A 201 -5.77 1.99 14.62
C ASP A 201 -4.90 2.93 15.47
N SER A 202 -5.58 3.68 16.36
CA SER A 202 -5.02 4.78 17.17
C SER A 202 -3.86 4.37 18.08
N ASN A 203 -3.74 3.07 18.37
CA ASN A 203 -2.67 2.56 19.23
C ASN A 203 -1.37 2.25 18.46
N GLN A 204 -1.45 2.06 17.14
CA GLN A 204 -0.31 1.75 16.27
C GLN A 204 -0.60 2.18 14.83
N ALA A 205 -0.69 3.47 14.57
CA ALA A 205 -0.85 3.99 13.22
C ALA A 205 0.31 3.51 12.33
N ARG A 206 0.04 2.50 11.50
CA ARG A 206 1.00 1.97 10.54
C ARG A 206 1.03 2.85 9.30
N SER A 207 2.19 2.98 8.70
CA SER A 207 2.31 3.59 7.39
C SER A 207 2.16 2.53 6.32
N VAL A 208 1.58 2.91 5.19
CA VAL A 208 1.37 1.98 4.06
C VAL A 208 1.89 2.61 2.78
N VAL A 209 2.68 1.86 2.02
CA VAL A 209 3.08 2.21 0.66
C VAL A 209 2.47 1.20 -0.30
N ILE A 210 1.76 1.68 -1.31
CA ILE A 210 1.09 0.82 -2.29
C ILE A 210 1.61 1.19 -3.68
N ALA A 211 2.40 0.32 -4.30
CA ALA A 211 2.70 0.46 -5.71
C ALA A 211 1.55 -0.12 -6.53
N THR A 212 0.93 0.69 -7.37
CA THR A 212 -0.19 0.24 -8.19
C THR A 212 -0.46 1.18 -9.37
N HIS A 213 -1.15 0.66 -10.37
CA HIS A 213 -1.75 1.44 -11.45
C HIS A 213 -3.28 1.59 -11.29
N ASP A 214 -3.84 1.03 -10.22
CA ASP A 214 -5.27 1.05 -9.92
C ASP A 214 -5.67 2.38 -9.27
N VAL A 215 -6.12 3.32 -10.09
CA VAL A 215 -6.51 4.68 -9.65
C VAL A 215 -7.69 4.68 -8.67
N GLU A 216 -8.59 3.70 -8.77
CA GLU A 216 -9.74 3.59 -7.88
C GLU A 216 -9.31 3.20 -6.46
N LEU A 217 -8.39 2.21 -6.34
CA LEU A 217 -7.78 1.87 -5.06
C LEU A 217 -7.09 3.08 -4.45
N VAL A 218 -6.26 3.78 -5.25
CA VAL A 218 -5.51 4.96 -4.79
C VAL A 218 -6.45 6.05 -4.28
N ALA A 219 -7.52 6.34 -5.01
CA ALA A 219 -8.52 7.34 -4.62
C ALA A 219 -9.19 7.01 -3.26
N GLU A 220 -9.46 5.73 -2.99
CA GLU A 220 -10.14 5.29 -1.75
C GLU A 220 -9.22 5.30 -0.52
N VAL A 221 -7.92 5.01 -0.68
CA VAL A 221 -7.05 4.75 0.48
C VAL A 221 -5.90 5.73 0.64
N ALA A 222 -5.31 6.26 -0.45
CA ALA A 222 -4.10 7.05 -0.37
C ALA A 222 -4.35 8.51 0.04
N GLU A 223 -3.46 9.06 0.86
CA GLU A 223 -3.43 10.48 1.21
C GLU A 223 -2.57 11.27 0.23
N ARG A 224 -1.50 10.65 -0.23
CA ARG A 224 -0.51 11.22 -1.14
C ARG A 224 -0.14 10.25 -2.26
N VAL A 225 0.14 10.81 -3.41
CA VAL A 225 0.61 10.05 -4.59
C VAL A 225 2.01 10.52 -4.97
N ILE A 226 2.89 9.57 -5.18
CA ILE A 226 4.18 9.76 -5.85
C ILE A 226 4.06 9.10 -7.22
N PHE A 227 4.26 9.88 -8.28
CA PHE A 227 4.18 9.38 -9.65
C PHE A 227 5.58 9.21 -10.22
N LEU A 228 5.90 7.98 -10.64
CA LEU A 228 7.17 7.63 -11.26
C LEU A 228 7.04 7.51 -12.78
N ALA A 229 8.00 8.07 -13.50
CA ALA A 229 8.20 7.84 -14.91
C ALA A 229 9.70 7.71 -15.18
N GLU A 230 10.09 6.68 -15.94
CA GLU A 230 11.48 6.44 -16.38
C GLU A 230 12.51 6.49 -15.24
N GLY A 231 12.13 6.03 -14.06
CA GLY A 231 13.01 5.99 -12.87
C GLY A 231 13.13 7.31 -12.12
N GLU A 232 12.31 8.33 -12.43
CA GLU A 232 12.30 9.64 -11.78
C GLU A 232 10.92 9.96 -11.20
N ILE A 233 10.88 10.82 -10.16
CA ILE A 233 9.64 11.33 -9.60
C ILE A 233 9.17 12.52 -10.46
N VAL A 234 8.02 12.38 -11.12
CA VAL A 234 7.44 13.43 -11.96
C VAL A 234 6.29 14.18 -11.27
N ALA A 235 5.70 13.60 -10.23
CA ALA A 235 4.74 14.28 -9.36
C ALA A 235 4.80 13.69 -7.94
N ASN A 236 4.58 14.52 -6.92
CA ASN A 236 4.53 14.13 -5.52
C ASN A 236 3.63 15.14 -4.79
N GLY A 237 2.44 14.71 -4.38
CA GLY A 237 1.48 15.62 -3.76
C GLY A 237 0.21 14.92 -3.27
N PRO A 238 -0.74 15.69 -2.71
CA PRO A 238 -2.03 15.17 -2.26
C PRO A 238 -2.74 14.38 -3.35
N THR A 239 -3.36 13.27 -2.97
CA THR A 239 -4.01 12.34 -3.92
C THR A 239 -4.98 13.07 -4.86
N ARG A 240 -5.81 13.97 -4.33
CA ARG A 240 -6.78 14.72 -5.14
C ARG A 240 -6.10 15.55 -6.22
N GLU A 241 -5.08 16.30 -5.86
CA GLU A 241 -4.35 17.17 -6.79
C GLU A 241 -3.68 16.38 -7.91
N VAL A 242 -2.99 15.30 -7.55
CA VAL A 242 -2.28 14.46 -8.52
C VAL A 242 -3.24 13.71 -9.44
N LEU A 243 -4.31 13.09 -8.89
CA LEU A 243 -5.25 12.31 -9.71
C LEU A 243 -6.13 13.19 -10.60
N THR A 244 -6.40 14.43 -10.24
CA THR A 244 -7.20 15.37 -11.07
C THR A 244 -6.36 16.20 -12.02
N SER A 245 -5.03 16.19 -11.88
CA SER A 245 -4.12 16.95 -12.74
C SER A 245 -4.14 16.50 -14.22
N SER A 246 -4.56 15.25 -14.48
CA SER A 246 -4.63 14.70 -15.83
C SER A 246 -5.80 13.72 -15.98
N PRO A 247 -6.58 13.79 -17.07
CA PRO A 247 -7.64 12.81 -17.35
C PRO A 247 -7.14 11.37 -17.43
N ALA A 248 -5.85 11.15 -17.70
CA ALA A 248 -5.25 9.82 -17.76
C ALA A 248 -5.20 9.14 -16.39
N PHE A 249 -5.09 9.92 -15.31
CA PHE A 249 -4.98 9.44 -13.92
C PHE A 249 -6.28 9.63 -13.13
N ALA A 250 -7.28 10.28 -13.72
CA ALA A 250 -8.53 10.56 -13.04
C ALA A 250 -9.36 9.27 -12.86
N PRO A 251 -9.90 9.02 -11.64
CA PRO A 251 -10.91 7.98 -11.40
C PRO A 251 -12.16 8.14 -12.27
N GLN A 252 -12.92 7.06 -12.43
CA GLN A 252 -14.16 7.11 -13.24
C GLN A 252 -15.15 8.14 -12.71
N VAL A 253 -15.30 8.25 -11.39
CA VAL A 253 -16.17 9.24 -10.76
C VAL A 253 -15.78 10.65 -11.17
N THR A 254 -14.50 10.99 -11.13
CA THR A 254 -13.98 12.30 -11.56
C THR A 254 -14.31 12.58 -13.03
N LYS A 255 -14.12 11.59 -13.91
CA LYS A 255 -14.42 11.73 -15.36
C LYS A 255 -15.91 11.97 -15.62
N VAL A 256 -16.78 11.24 -14.91
CA VAL A 256 -18.24 11.35 -15.06
C VAL A 256 -18.76 12.68 -14.49
N LEU A 257 -18.20 13.17 -13.38
CA LEU A 257 -18.69 14.34 -12.67
C LEU A 257 -17.92 15.62 -12.98
N ALA A 258 -16.97 15.59 -13.94
CA ALA A 258 -16.24 16.79 -14.36
C ALA A 258 -17.19 17.97 -14.69
N PRO A 259 -16.84 19.20 -14.30
CA PRO A 259 -15.54 19.67 -13.77
C PRO A 259 -15.35 19.45 -12.26
N ALA A 260 -16.33 18.92 -11.54
CA ALA A 260 -16.22 18.68 -10.10
C ALA A 260 -15.18 17.59 -9.80
N ALA A 261 -14.28 17.85 -8.85
CA ALA A 261 -13.13 16.98 -8.55
C ALA A 261 -13.43 15.89 -7.50
N TRP A 262 -14.58 15.21 -7.61
CA TRP A 262 -14.94 14.06 -6.80
C TRP A 262 -14.07 12.86 -7.17
N LEU A 263 -13.50 12.18 -6.17
CA LEU A 263 -12.59 11.05 -6.41
C LEU A 263 -13.29 9.70 -6.36
N THR A 264 -14.23 9.52 -5.42
CA THR A 264 -14.83 8.22 -5.15
C THR A 264 -16.36 8.29 -5.08
N VAL A 265 -17.02 7.13 -5.30
CA VAL A 265 -18.48 6.99 -5.07
C VAL A 265 -18.79 7.23 -3.60
N SER A 266 -17.95 6.78 -2.68
CA SER A 266 -18.11 6.95 -1.25
C SER A 266 -18.15 8.42 -0.84
N GLU A 267 -17.31 9.27 -1.43
CA GLU A 267 -17.34 10.73 -1.22
C GLU A 267 -18.66 11.34 -1.69
N VAL A 268 -19.14 10.95 -2.87
CA VAL A 268 -20.39 11.45 -3.45
C VAL A 268 -21.58 11.07 -2.59
N VAL A 269 -21.70 9.81 -2.19
CA VAL A 269 -22.77 9.32 -1.33
C VAL A 269 -22.77 10.06 0.01
N ALA A 270 -21.62 10.16 0.66
CA ALA A 270 -21.50 10.86 1.94
C ALA A 270 -21.83 12.37 1.85
N ALA A 271 -21.61 12.99 0.70
CA ALA A 271 -21.98 14.39 0.48
C ALA A 271 -23.50 14.54 0.28
N LEU A 272 -24.13 13.64 -0.47
CA LEU A 272 -25.57 13.62 -0.68
C LEU A 272 -26.33 13.34 0.62
N ASP A 273 -25.88 12.35 1.41
CA ASP A 273 -26.50 11.99 2.70
C ASP A 273 -26.44 13.14 3.72
N ARG A 274 -25.36 13.91 3.73
CA ARG A 274 -25.21 15.09 4.61
C ARG A 274 -26.11 16.26 4.22
N ASN A 275 -26.54 16.32 2.96
CA ASN A 275 -27.36 17.39 2.42
C ASN A 275 -28.79 16.93 2.08
N ALA A 276 -29.13 15.65 2.33
CA ALA A 276 -30.49 15.11 2.29
C ALA A 276 -31.15 15.37 3.65
N ILE A 277 -31.48 16.65 3.89
CA ILE A 277 -32.38 17.09 4.99
C ILE A 277 -33.66 17.62 4.38
#